data_52eba015bc8adac18fb0bce6c4884f20
#
_entry.id   52eba015bc8adac18fb0bce6c4884f20
#
_cell.length_a   1.000
_cell.length_b   1.000
_cell.length_c   1.000
_cell.angle_alpha   90.00
_cell.angle_beta   90.00
_cell.angle_gamma   90.00
#
_symmetry.space_group_name_H-M   'P 1'
#
loop_
_entity.id
_entity.type
_entity.pdbx_description
1 polymer ?
#
loop_
_entity_poly.entity_id
_entity_poly.type
_entity_poly.pdbx_seq_one_letter_code
_entity_poly.pdbx_strand_id
1 'polypeptide(L)'
;MTNKIVISIDAMGGENAPSKCIEGVALFIKKNKSNDFIIQLHGEEENIISELKKNNIYKHDQIEIFKASSVVSDEDTPLTAIKNSKDSSMWNAIEAQTKKNADISLSAGNTGVMLVISRMILKMIDAVKKPALAALWPNEKGFNVVLDLGANVECDENNLVEFAEMGAALFKSIFPNEEPKAALLNIGSEEMKGTETLKKAFQKLDIVSQKNIFKFIKNFF
;
A
#
# COMPACT_ATOMS: atom_id res chain seq x y z
N MET A 1 22.50 -8.56 16.75
CA MET A 1 21.40 -7.63 17.07
C MET A 1 20.36 -7.81 15.99
N THR A 2 19.16 -8.27 16.32
CA THR A 2 18.04 -8.35 15.37
C THR A 2 17.69 -6.91 14.97
N ASN A 3 17.76 -6.60 13.66
CA ASN A 3 17.29 -5.31 13.17
C ASN A 3 15.80 -5.19 13.51
N LYS A 4 15.43 -4.12 14.22
CA LYS A 4 14.02 -3.82 14.47
C LYS A 4 13.36 -3.39 13.17
N ILE A 5 12.12 -3.79 12.96
CA ILE A 5 11.29 -3.30 11.86
C ILE A 5 10.81 -1.89 12.20
N VAL A 6 11.07 -0.93 11.34
CA VAL A 6 10.66 0.47 11.53
C VAL A 6 9.43 0.78 10.69
N ILE A 7 8.34 1.13 11.37
CA ILE A 7 7.05 1.45 10.77
C ILE A 7 6.84 2.97 10.84
N SER A 8 6.86 3.63 9.71
CA SER A 8 6.62 5.07 9.59
C SER A 8 5.13 5.34 9.32
N ILE A 9 4.50 6.17 10.12
CA ILE A 9 3.06 6.40 10.08
C ILE A 9 2.76 7.89 9.87
N ASP A 10 1.96 8.18 8.86
CA ASP A 10 1.25 9.45 8.74
C ASP A 10 0.16 9.52 9.82
N ALA A 11 0.48 10.13 10.95
CA ALA A 11 -0.43 10.17 12.09
C ALA A 11 -1.61 11.11 11.88
N MET A 12 -1.57 11.97 10.86
CA MET A 12 -2.60 12.97 10.56
C MET A 12 -3.52 12.55 9.42
N GLY A 13 -3.29 11.39 8.80
CA GLY A 13 -4.12 10.88 7.70
C GLY A 13 -5.37 10.17 8.19
N GLY A 14 -6.50 10.44 7.52
CA GLY A 14 -7.78 9.79 7.74
C GLY A 14 -8.72 10.51 8.72
N GLU A 15 -9.95 9.99 8.80
CA GLU A 15 -10.99 10.56 9.66
C GLU A 15 -10.59 10.49 11.14
N ASN A 16 -10.83 11.60 11.85
CA ASN A 16 -10.52 11.74 13.27
C ASN A 16 -9.03 11.53 13.62
N ALA A 17 -8.12 11.81 12.69
CA ALA A 17 -6.70 11.85 12.98
C ALA A 17 -6.36 13.06 13.91
N PRO A 18 -5.36 12.93 14.80
CA PRO A 18 -4.52 11.74 15.02
C PRO A 18 -5.14 10.71 15.99
N SER A 19 -6.32 10.98 16.56
CA SER A 19 -6.92 10.16 17.62
C SER A 19 -7.04 8.69 17.20
N LYS A 20 -7.67 8.40 16.05
CA LYS A 20 -7.85 7.03 15.55
C LYS A 20 -6.52 6.33 15.23
N CYS A 21 -5.58 7.06 14.68
CA CYS A 21 -4.24 6.54 14.44
C CYS A 21 -3.57 6.10 15.74
N ILE A 22 -3.58 6.97 16.76
CA ILE A 22 -2.95 6.68 18.06
C ILE A 22 -3.69 5.58 18.84
N GLU A 23 -5.03 5.51 18.78
CA GLU A 23 -5.78 4.38 19.30
C GLU A 23 -5.34 3.05 18.65
N GLY A 24 -5.17 3.05 17.33
CA GLY A 24 -4.67 1.89 16.60
C GLY A 24 -3.27 1.47 17.04
N VAL A 25 -2.36 2.42 17.18
CA VAL A 25 -1.00 2.19 17.70
C VAL A 25 -1.04 1.61 19.12
N ALA A 26 -1.87 2.16 20.00
CA ALA A 26 -2.03 1.66 21.37
C ALA A 26 -2.54 0.22 21.40
N LEU A 27 -3.51 -0.12 20.55
CA LEU A 27 -4.02 -1.48 20.41
C LEU A 27 -2.95 -2.44 19.88
N PHE A 28 -2.16 -1.99 18.90
CA PHE A 28 -1.07 -2.77 18.34
C PHE A 28 -0.02 -3.10 19.40
N ILE A 29 0.47 -2.09 20.13
CA ILE A 29 1.45 -2.27 21.23
C ILE A 29 0.90 -3.19 22.32
N LYS A 30 -0.37 -3.04 22.68
CA LYS A 30 -1.01 -3.89 23.69
C LYS A 30 -1.07 -5.36 23.27
N LYS A 31 -1.30 -5.63 21.98
CA LYS A 31 -1.41 -6.99 21.43
C LYS A 31 -0.04 -7.62 21.15
N ASN A 32 0.96 -6.82 20.77
CA ASN A 32 2.29 -7.28 20.43
C ASN A 32 3.26 -6.94 21.54
N LYS A 33 3.70 -7.95 22.27
CA LYS A 33 4.68 -7.79 23.36
C LYS A 33 6.13 -7.94 22.88
N SER A 34 6.35 -8.03 21.58
CA SER A 34 7.67 -8.07 20.97
C SER A 34 8.33 -6.69 21.01
N ASN A 35 9.64 -6.66 21.15
CA ASN A 35 10.45 -5.43 21.12
C ASN A 35 11.22 -5.30 19.80
N ASP A 36 10.77 -5.95 18.73
CA ASP A 36 11.44 -6.02 17.43
C ASP A 36 10.94 -5.00 16.41
N PHE A 37 10.18 -3.99 16.85
CA PHE A 37 9.70 -2.90 15.99
C PHE A 37 9.90 -1.51 16.64
N ILE A 38 9.89 -0.48 15.80
CA ILE A 38 9.80 0.95 16.15
C ILE A 38 8.67 1.57 15.35
N ILE A 39 7.89 2.44 15.95
CA ILE A 39 6.82 3.20 15.31
C ILE A 39 7.24 4.68 15.26
N GLN A 40 7.35 5.22 14.06
CA GLN A 40 7.61 6.63 13.80
C GLN A 40 6.29 7.32 13.46
N LEU A 41 5.88 8.29 14.27
CA LEU A 41 4.66 9.05 14.10
C LEU A 41 5.00 10.42 13.50
N HIS A 42 4.57 10.65 12.27
CA HIS A 42 4.77 11.93 11.58
C HIS A 42 3.51 12.79 11.67
N GLY A 43 3.64 14.03 12.15
CA GLY A 43 2.49 14.93 12.23
C GLY A 43 2.71 16.11 13.16
N GLU A 44 1.60 16.67 13.62
CA GLU A 44 1.58 17.78 14.55
C GLU A 44 1.91 17.31 15.98
N GLU A 45 3.08 17.65 16.45
CA GLU A 45 3.69 17.07 17.65
C GLU A 45 2.80 17.20 18.90
N GLU A 46 2.21 18.39 19.12
CA GLU A 46 1.38 18.65 20.30
C GLU A 46 0.13 17.77 20.34
N ASN A 47 -0.53 17.62 19.18
CA ASN A 47 -1.72 16.78 19.04
C ASN A 47 -1.37 15.30 19.21
N ILE A 48 -0.28 14.83 18.62
CA ILE A 48 0.22 13.45 18.81
C ILE A 48 0.51 13.18 20.27
N ILE A 49 1.26 14.06 20.95
CA ILE A 49 1.58 13.90 22.38
C ILE A 49 0.31 13.86 23.26
N SER A 50 -0.66 14.72 22.95
CA SER A 50 -1.95 14.74 23.66
C SER A 50 -2.65 13.38 23.57
N GLU A 51 -2.76 12.82 22.36
CA GLU A 51 -3.41 11.52 22.14
C GLU A 51 -2.61 10.35 22.73
N LEU A 52 -1.30 10.37 22.66
CA LEU A 52 -0.44 9.37 23.31
C LEU A 52 -0.64 9.33 24.83
N LYS A 53 -0.79 10.51 25.47
CA LYS A 53 -1.10 10.62 26.92
C LYS A 53 -2.47 10.05 27.24
N LYS A 54 -3.51 10.37 26.45
CA LYS A 54 -4.86 9.82 26.63
C LYS A 54 -4.89 8.29 26.56
N ASN A 55 -4.06 7.72 25.70
CA ASN A 55 -3.96 6.27 25.51
C ASN A 55 -2.92 5.58 26.42
N ASN A 56 -2.28 6.31 27.34
CA ASN A 56 -1.29 5.81 28.29
C ASN A 56 -0.05 5.15 27.65
N ILE A 57 0.34 5.60 26.45
CA ILE A 57 1.53 5.13 25.72
C ILE A 57 2.54 6.25 25.45
N TYR A 58 2.39 7.41 26.08
CA TYR A 58 3.36 8.49 25.97
C TYR A 58 4.70 8.07 26.58
N LYS A 59 5.80 8.34 25.87
CA LYS A 59 7.17 7.89 26.20
C LYS A 59 7.38 6.36 26.15
N HIS A 60 6.56 5.65 25.39
CA HIS A 60 6.85 4.24 25.13
C HIS A 60 8.12 4.09 24.29
N ASP A 61 9.03 3.20 24.70
CA ASP A 61 10.38 3.04 24.10
C ASP A 61 10.38 2.68 22.60
N GLN A 62 9.23 2.24 22.08
CA GLN A 62 9.06 1.86 20.67
C GLN A 62 8.37 2.97 19.86
N ILE A 63 8.14 4.16 20.41
CA ILE A 63 7.49 5.27 19.73
C ILE A 63 8.47 6.44 19.58
N GLU A 64 8.60 6.92 18.36
CA GLU A 64 9.32 8.14 17.99
C GLU A 64 8.34 9.12 17.33
N ILE A 65 8.49 10.41 17.61
CA ILE A 65 7.64 11.47 17.05
C ILE A 65 8.48 12.35 16.13
N PHE A 66 7.96 12.60 14.93
CA PHE A 66 8.58 13.46 13.92
C PHE A 66 7.59 14.55 13.54
N LYS A 67 7.97 15.80 13.81
CA LYS A 67 7.15 16.96 13.47
C LYS A 67 7.00 17.09 11.96
N ALA A 68 5.77 17.32 11.51
CA ALA A 68 5.45 17.74 10.14
C ALA A 68 4.89 19.17 10.13
N SER A 69 5.15 19.91 9.06
CA SER A 69 4.74 21.31 8.92
C SER A 69 3.32 21.47 8.36
N SER A 70 2.79 20.44 7.72
CA SER A 70 1.47 20.45 7.10
C SER A 70 0.84 19.04 7.06
N VAL A 71 -0.42 18.99 6.65
CA VAL A 71 -1.22 17.77 6.52
C VAL A 71 -1.84 17.75 5.12
N VAL A 72 -1.93 16.57 4.53
CA VAL A 72 -2.70 16.35 3.29
C VAL A 72 -4.17 16.25 3.64
N SER A 73 -4.98 17.10 2.99
CA SER A 73 -6.45 17.09 3.15
C SER A 73 -7.11 16.04 2.26
N ASP A 74 -8.29 15.57 2.66
CA ASP A 74 -9.12 14.69 1.81
C ASP A 74 -9.62 15.42 0.55
N GLU A 75 -9.67 16.76 0.58
CA GLU A 75 -10.05 17.61 -0.56
C GLU A 75 -8.88 17.87 -1.53
N ASP A 76 -7.65 17.53 -1.15
CA ASP A 76 -6.49 17.70 -2.02
C ASP A 76 -6.58 16.79 -3.24
N THR A 77 -6.36 17.37 -4.40
CA THR A 77 -6.20 16.60 -5.63
C THR A 77 -4.75 16.14 -5.80
N PRO A 78 -4.49 15.07 -6.56
CA PRO A 78 -3.12 14.67 -6.90
C PRO A 78 -2.26 15.80 -7.46
N LEU A 79 -2.85 16.73 -8.23
CA LEU A 79 -2.15 17.88 -8.82
C LEU A 79 -1.79 18.95 -7.79
N THR A 80 -2.68 19.24 -6.85
CA THR A 80 -2.40 20.20 -5.75
C THR A 80 -1.39 19.61 -4.78
N ALA A 81 -1.49 18.32 -4.50
CA ALA A 81 -0.59 17.62 -3.61
C ALA A 81 0.86 17.61 -4.09
N ILE A 82 1.12 17.45 -5.40
CA ILE A 82 2.47 17.51 -5.97
C ILE A 82 3.17 18.83 -5.61
N LYS A 83 2.43 19.94 -5.52
CA LYS A 83 2.98 21.26 -5.24
C LYS A 83 3.10 21.56 -3.75
N ASN A 84 2.15 21.09 -2.94
CA ASN A 84 1.93 21.58 -1.58
C ASN A 84 2.18 20.54 -0.50
N SER A 85 2.35 19.25 -0.84
CA SER A 85 2.48 18.18 0.16
C SER A 85 3.88 18.01 0.74
N LYS A 86 4.88 18.72 0.20
CA LYS A 86 6.25 18.61 0.73
C LYS A 86 6.26 18.99 2.21
N ASP A 87 6.97 18.20 3.00
CA ASP A 87 7.03 18.32 4.46
C ASP A 87 5.70 18.10 5.20
N SER A 88 4.67 17.54 4.51
CA SER A 88 3.47 17.04 5.17
C SER A 88 3.75 15.75 5.94
N SER A 89 2.84 15.39 6.86
CA SER A 89 2.93 14.14 7.62
C SER A 89 3.00 12.91 6.70
N MET A 90 2.18 12.87 5.64
CA MET A 90 2.19 11.82 4.62
C MET A 90 3.51 11.78 3.84
N TRP A 91 4.00 12.95 3.40
CA TRP A 91 5.28 13.04 2.68
C TRP A 91 6.44 12.51 3.54
N ASN A 92 6.54 13.00 4.78
CA ASN A 92 7.62 12.63 5.68
C ASN A 92 7.59 11.13 6.03
N ALA A 93 6.39 10.57 6.22
CA ALA A 93 6.23 9.15 6.48
C ALA A 93 6.73 8.28 5.30
N ILE A 94 6.44 8.68 4.06
CA ILE A 94 6.89 7.95 2.87
C ILE A 94 8.39 8.18 2.61
N GLU A 95 8.87 9.41 2.80
CA GLU A 95 10.28 9.75 2.59
C GLU A 95 11.23 9.01 3.54
N ALA A 96 10.77 8.65 4.73
CA ALA A 96 11.55 7.87 5.69
C ALA A 96 12.06 6.55 5.10
N GLN A 97 11.31 5.92 4.17
CA GLN A 97 11.74 4.70 3.48
C GLN A 97 12.94 4.95 2.55
N THR A 98 12.93 6.05 1.78
CA THR A 98 14.06 6.34 0.87
C THR A 98 15.35 6.67 1.61
N LYS A 99 15.22 7.25 2.80
CA LYS A 99 16.35 7.54 3.70
C LYS A 99 16.82 6.31 4.47
N LYS A 100 16.21 5.16 4.26
CA LYS A 100 16.46 3.90 5.01
C LYS A 100 16.24 4.04 6.52
N ASN A 101 15.37 4.96 6.91
CA ASN A 101 14.98 5.20 8.29
C ASN A 101 13.69 4.44 8.66
N ALA A 102 12.99 3.89 7.66
CA ALA A 102 11.81 3.05 7.85
C ALA A 102 11.77 1.92 6.81
N ASP A 103 11.17 0.80 7.20
CA ASP A 103 10.96 -0.37 6.34
C ASP A 103 9.61 -0.31 5.62
N ILE A 104 8.62 0.31 6.26
CA ILE A 104 7.25 0.42 5.73
C ILE A 104 6.64 1.76 6.12
N SER A 105 5.79 2.31 5.25
CA SER A 105 4.99 3.51 5.51
C SER A 105 3.51 3.19 5.50
N LEU A 106 2.77 3.79 6.45
CA LEU A 106 1.32 3.66 6.59
C LEU A 106 0.66 5.04 6.57
N SER A 107 -0.45 5.16 5.89
CA SER A 107 -1.36 6.30 5.95
C SER A 107 -2.80 5.83 5.78
N ALA A 108 -3.73 6.45 6.50
CA ALA A 108 -5.17 6.29 6.31
C ALA A 108 -5.80 7.51 5.62
N GLY A 109 -4.96 8.41 5.07
CA GLY A 109 -5.40 9.62 4.38
C GLY A 109 -5.74 9.39 2.91
N ASN A 110 -5.76 10.47 2.14
CA ASN A 110 -6.15 10.51 0.74
C ASN A 110 -5.33 9.55 -0.13
N THR A 111 -5.98 8.48 -0.62
CA THR A 111 -5.34 7.41 -1.39
C THR A 111 -4.74 7.90 -2.70
N GLY A 112 -5.42 8.81 -3.41
CA GLY A 112 -4.93 9.35 -4.69
C GLY A 112 -3.67 10.18 -4.51
N VAL A 113 -3.62 10.99 -3.44
CA VAL A 113 -2.45 11.78 -3.08
C VAL A 113 -1.31 10.87 -2.61
N MET A 114 -1.61 9.87 -1.77
CA MET A 114 -0.62 8.89 -1.31
C MET A 114 0.06 8.17 -2.47
N LEU A 115 -0.71 7.75 -3.47
CA LEU A 115 -0.19 7.09 -4.67
C LEU A 115 0.80 7.98 -5.42
N VAL A 116 0.44 9.25 -5.63
CA VAL A 116 1.28 10.20 -6.36
C VAL A 116 2.55 10.53 -5.58
N ILE A 117 2.44 10.81 -4.29
CA ILE A 117 3.60 11.07 -3.42
C ILE A 117 4.53 9.85 -3.40
N SER A 118 3.96 8.64 -3.21
CA SER A 118 4.75 7.41 -3.22
C SER A 118 5.52 7.22 -4.53
N ARG A 119 4.86 7.45 -5.68
CA ARG A 119 5.51 7.38 -6.99
C ARG A 119 6.65 8.40 -7.14
N MET A 120 6.46 9.61 -6.61
CA MET A 120 7.48 10.67 -6.69
C MET A 120 8.69 10.37 -5.82
N ILE A 121 8.48 9.88 -4.61
CA ILE A 121 9.52 9.66 -3.61
C ILE A 121 10.21 8.31 -3.82
N LEU A 122 9.43 7.21 -3.81
CA LEU A 122 9.95 5.84 -3.88
C LEU A 122 10.37 5.46 -5.29
N LYS A 123 9.81 6.14 -6.29
CA LYS A 123 9.98 5.84 -7.73
C LYS A 123 9.44 4.48 -8.12
N MET A 124 9.54 4.16 -9.41
CA MET A 124 9.12 2.87 -9.96
C MET A 124 10.34 1.96 -10.10
N ILE A 125 10.11 0.66 -9.98
CA ILE A 125 11.10 -0.34 -10.40
C ILE A 125 11.12 -0.43 -11.93
N ASP A 126 12.28 -0.72 -12.52
CA ASP A 126 12.51 -0.61 -13.99
C ASP A 126 11.52 -1.40 -14.86
N ALA A 127 11.02 -2.52 -14.35
CA ALA A 127 10.09 -3.39 -15.08
C ALA A 127 8.61 -2.99 -14.97
N VAL A 128 8.26 -2.00 -14.13
CA VAL A 128 6.87 -1.62 -13.85
C VAL A 128 6.61 -0.18 -14.27
N LYS A 129 5.67 0.02 -15.20
CA LYS A 129 5.35 1.35 -15.73
C LYS A 129 4.34 2.12 -14.90
N LYS A 130 3.38 1.42 -14.28
CA LYS A 130 2.33 2.02 -13.47
C LYS A 130 2.27 1.38 -12.09
N PRO A 131 2.11 2.17 -11.02
CA PRO A 131 1.77 1.61 -9.71
C PRO A 131 0.34 1.07 -9.75
N ALA A 132 0.04 0.10 -8.90
CA ALA A 132 -1.31 -0.43 -8.74
C ALA A 132 -1.72 -0.43 -7.27
N LEU A 133 -3.00 -0.18 -7.01
CA LEU A 133 -3.58 -0.34 -5.69
C LEU A 133 -3.98 -1.80 -5.50
N ALA A 134 -3.36 -2.46 -4.55
CA ALA A 134 -3.61 -3.86 -4.23
C ALA A 134 -4.40 -4.01 -2.92
N ALA A 135 -5.30 -4.99 -2.85
CA ALA A 135 -5.93 -5.39 -1.60
C ALA A 135 -6.01 -6.91 -1.47
N LEU A 136 -6.07 -7.35 -0.21
CA LEU A 136 -6.43 -8.73 0.15
C LEU A 136 -7.96 -8.83 0.20
N TRP A 137 -8.53 -9.59 -0.72
CA TRP A 137 -9.97 -9.80 -0.79
C TRP A 137 -10.32 -11.17 -0.22
N PRO A 138 -11.14 -11.26 0.83
CA PRO A 138 -11.50 -12.53 1.44
C PRO A 138 -12.36 -13.38 0.50
N ASN A 139 -12.15 -14.67 0.54
CA ASN A 139 -12.97 -15.67 -0.12
C ASN A 139 -13.17 -16.90 0.80
N GLU A 140 -13.96 -17.87 0.39
CA GLU A 140 -14.27 -19.07 1.19
C GLU A 140 -13.03 -19.90 1.57
N LYS A 141 -11.92 -19.77 0.86
CA LYS A 141 -10.70 -20.55 1.07
C LYS A 141 -9.52 -19.76 1.65
N GLY A 142 -9.73 -18.44 1.90
CA GLY A 142 -8.67 -17.54 2.38
C GLY A 142 -8.74 -16.17 1.74
N PHE A 143 -7.69 -15.74 1.03
CA PHE A 143 -7.61 -14.41 0.44
C PHE A 143 -7.14 -14.46 -1.01
N ASN A 144 -7.64 -13.54 -1.81
CA ASN A 144 -7.09 -13.19 -3.11
C ASN A 144 -6.36 -11.84 -3.02
N VAL A 145 -5.28 -11.70 -3.76
CA VAL A 145 -4.69 -10.38 -4.04
C VAL A 145 -5.36 -9.82 -5.29
N VAL A 146 -6.00 -8.68 -5.17
CA VAL A 146 -6.71 -8.01 -6.28
C VAL A 146 -5.97 -6.74 -6.68
N LEU A 147 -5.70 -6.55 -7.96
CA LEU A 147 -5.09 -5.38 -8.61
C LEU A 147 -5.83 -5.08 -9.91
N ASP A 148 -5.99 -3.88 -10.34
CA ASP A 148 -5.84 -2.59 -9.69
C ASP A 148 -7.20 -2.13 -9.13
N LEU A 149 -7.21 -1.58 -7.94
CA LEU A 149 -8.44 -1.12 -7.30
C LEU A 149 -8.66 0.39 -7.51
N GLY A 150 -8.52 0.85 -8.74
CA GLY A 150 -8.85 2.22 -9.14
C GLY A 150 -7.72 3.24 -9.02
N ALA A 151 -6.46 2.81 -8.89
CA ALA A 151 -5.32 3.71 -8.96
C ALA A 151 -5.11 4.27 -10.38
N ASN A 152 -5.49 3.49 -11.39
CA ASN A 152 -5.33 3.87 -12.79
C ASN A 152 -6.70 3.91 -13.48
N VAL A 153 -7.02 5.04 -14.10
CA VAL A 153 -8.26 5.20 -14.88
C VAL A 153 -8.22 4.37 -16.17
N GLU A 154 -7.06 4.32 -16.81
CA GLU A 154 -6.86 3.56 -18.05
C GLU A 154 -5.66 2.63 -17.92
N CYS A 155 -5.84 1.40 -18.37
CA CYS A 155 -4.78 0.39 -18.43
C CYS A 155 -4.78 -0.27 -19.81
N ASP A 156 -3.60 -0.45 -20.37
CA ASP A 156 -3.40 -1.26 -21.56
C ASP A 156 -3.14 -2.74 -21.20
N GLU A 157 -3.03 -3.59 -22.21
CA GLU A 157 -2.79 -5.01 -22.01
C GLU A 157 -1.44 -5.33 -21.35
N ASN A 158 -0.42 -4.45 -21.47
CA ASN A 158 0.86 -4.64 -20.81
C ASN A 158 0.77 -4.32 -19.33
N ASN A 159 0.03 -3.26 -18.96
CA ASN A 159 -0.21 -2.94 -17.57
C ASN A 159 -0.92 -4.10 -16.84
N LEU A 160 -1.92 -4.74 -17.49
CA LEU A 160 -2.60 -5.90 -16.90
C LEU A 160 -1.68 -7.08 -16.68
N VAL A 161 -0.73 -7.30 -17.57
CA VAL A 161 0.31 -8.34 -17.40
C VAL A 161 1.25 -7.97 -16.25
N GLU A 162 1.74 -6.73 -16.20
CA GLU A 162 2.57 -6.23 -15.09
C GLU A 162 1.84 -6.39 -13.74
N PHE A 163 0.55 -6.07 -13.68
CA PHE A 163 -0.25 -6.23 -12.46
C PHE A 163 -0.41 -7.70 -12.04
N ALA A 164 -0.51 -8.62 -12.99
CA ALA A 164 -0.55 -10.04 -12.67
C ALA A 164 0.77 -10.54 -12.07
N GLU A 165 1.91 -10.09 -12.62
CA GLU A 165 3.24 -10.40 -12.09
C GLU A 165 3.44 -9.78 -10.69
N MET A 166 3.05 -8.51 -10.50
CA MET A 166 3.09 -7.84 -9.19
C MET A 166 2.20 -8.55 -8.15
N GLY A 167 0.98 -8.90 -8.55
CA GLY A 167 0.03 -9.62 -7.69
C GLY A 167 0.55 -10.99 -7.29
N ALA A 168 1.16 -11.72 -8.21
CA ALA A 168 1.77 -13.01 -7.94
C ALA A 168 2.95 -12.90 -6.96
N ALA A 169 3.80 -11.89 -7.13
CA ALA A 169 4.92 -11.61 -6.24
C ALA A 169 4.44 -11.24 -4.81
N LEU A 170 3.42 -10.38 -4.72
CA LEU A 170 2.81 -10.02 -3.44
C LEU A 170 2.16 -11.22 -2.76
N PHE A 171 1.37 -12.01 -3.52
CA PHE A 171 0.75 -13.24 -2.99
C PHE A 171 1.81 -14.19 -2.43
N LYS A 172 2.89 -14.43 -3.17
CA LYS A 172 3.99 -15.31 -2.74
C LYS A 172 4.71 -14.81 -1.50
N SER A 173 4.83 -13.50 -1.32
CA SER A 173 5.43 -12.90 -0.12
C SER A 173 4.56 -13.07 1.13
N ILE A 174 3.22 -13.02 0.97
CA ILE A 174 2.27 -13.17 2.07
C ILE A 174 2.02 -14.68 2.38
N PHE A 175 1.95 -15.50 1.34
CA PHE A 175 1.67 -16.93 1.40
C PHE A 175 2.82 -17.75 0.80
N PRO A 176 3.99 -17.82 1.45
CA PRO A 176 5.21 -18.40 0.86
C PRO A 176 5.10 -19.88 0.50
N ASN A 177 4.19 -20.63 1.11
CA ASN A 177 3.98 -22.05 0.86
C ASN A 177 2.94 -22.33 -0.24
N GLU A 178 2.29 -21.29 -0.78
CA GLU A 178 1.28 -21.43 -1.82
C GLU A 178 1.83 -21.00 -3.18
N GLU A 179 1.34 -21.64 -4.25
CA GLU A 179 1.65 -21.22 -5.61
C GLU A 179 0.64 -20.17 -6.10
N PRO A 180 1.10 -19.00 -6.58
CA PRO A 180 0.21 -17.97 -7.05
C PRO A 180 -0.53 -18.41 -8.32
N LYS A 181 -1.82 -18.10 -8.37
CA LYS A 181 -2.68 -18.26 -9.53
C LYS A 181 -3.22 -16.91 -9.92
N ALA A 182 -3.05 -16.52 -11.19
CA ALA A 182 -3.56 -15.27 -11.70
C ALA A 182 -4.74 -15.50 -12.63
N ALA A 183 -5.71 -14.59 -12.58
CA ALA A 183 -6.85 -14.56 -13.49
C ALA A 183 -7.18 -13.11 -13.86
N LEU A 184 -7.77 -12.88 -15.01
CA LEU A 184 -8.33 -11.60 -15.39
C LEU A 184 -9.79 -11.52 -14.98
N LEU A 185 -10.15 -10.47 -14.24
CA LEU A 185 -11.55 -10.16 -13.98
C LEU A 185 -12.22 -9.69 -15.27
N ASN A 186 -13.29 -10.36 -15.68
CA ASN A 186 -14.05 -10.09 -16.90
C ASN A 186 -15.56 -10.21 -16.63
N ILE A 187 -16.40 -9.80 -17.58
CA ILE A 187 -17.88 -9.85 -17.50
C ILE A 187 -18.45 -11.23 -17.86
N GLY A 188 -17.63 -12.20 -18.17
CA GLY A 188 -18.00 -13.58 -18.50
C GLY A 188 -16.82 -14.38 -19.01
N SER A 189 -16.99 -15.69 -19.08
CA SER A 189 -15.95 -16.66 -19.47
C SER A 189 -15.82 -16.90 -20.97
N GLU A 190 -16.78 -16.40 -21.77
CA GLU A 190 -16.78 -16.64 -23.22
C GLU A 190 -15.72 -15.79 -23.92
N GLU A 191 -15.03 -16.37 -24.90
CA GLU A 191 -13.96 -15.73 -25.68
C GLU A 191 -14.37 -14.38 -26.33
N MET A 192 -15.65 -14.23 -26.63
CA MET A 192 -16.20 -13.01 -27.25
C MET A 192 -16.40 -11.86 -26.25
N LYS A 193 -16.38 -12.12 -24.95
CA LYS A 193 -16.62 -11.11 -23.92
C LYS A 193 -15.36 -10.37 -23.50
N GLY A 194 -15.57 -9.12 -23.08
CA GLY A 194 -14.49 -8.24 -22.67
C GLY A 194 -14.02 -7.30 -23.78
N THR A 195 -13.25 -6.30 -23.35
CA THR A 195 -12.65 -5.32 -24.26
C THR A 195 -11.50 -5.95 -25.06
N GLU A 196 -11.11 -5.32 -26.16
CA GLU A 196 -9.92 -5.74 -26.94
C GLU A 196 -8.65 -5.74 -26.07
N THR A 197 -8.53 -4.83 -25.12
CA THR A 197 -7.43 -4.81 -24.15
C THR A 197 -7.39 -6.09 -23.30
N LEU A 198 -8.55 -6.54 -22.80
CA LEU A 198 -8.63 -7.78 -22.01
C LEU A 198 -8.29 -9.01 -22.85
N LYS A 199 -8.74 -9.09 -24.09
CA LYS A 199 -8.40 -10.20 -25.00
C LYS A 199 -6.91 -10.28 -25.28
N LYS A 200 -6.27 -9.13 -25.56
CA LYS A 200 -4.81 -9.06 -25.74
C LYS A 200 -4.04 -9.39 -24.48
N ALA A 201 -4.51 -8.91 -23.33
CA ALA A 201 -3.91 -9.24 -22.02
C ALA A 201 -3.99 -10.74 -21.74
N PHE A 202 -5.13 -11.37 -22.02
CA PHE A 202 -5.32 -12.83 -21.88
C PHE A 202 -4.28 -13.62 -22.69
N GLN A 203 -4.09 -13.29 -23.97
CA GLN A 203 -3.10 -13.94 -24.81
C GLN A 203 -1.67 -13.78 -24.26
N LYS A 204 -1.31 -12.56 -23.81
CA LYS A 204 0.00 -12.30 -23.22
C LYS A 204 0.22 -13.05 -21.91
N LEU A 205 -0.80 -13.11 -21.05
CA LEU A 205 -0.73 -13.83 -19.77
C LEU A 205 -0.56 -15.34 -19.96
N ASP A 206 -1.18 -15.92 -20.99
CA ASP A 206 -0.98 -17.33 -21.32
C ASP A 206 0.48 -17.63 -21.67
N ILE A 207 1.12 -16.72 -22.41
CA ILE A 207 2.55 -16.83 -22.75
C ILE A 207 3.44 -16.61 -21.52
N VAL A 208 3.17 -15.59 -20.73
CA VAL A 208 3.99 -15.25 -19.55
C VAL A 208 3.88 -16.32 -18.46
N SER A 209 2.73 -16.95 -18.30
CA SER A 209 2.54 -18.02 -17.33
C SER A 209 3.45 -19.25 -17.58
N GLN A 210 3.91 -19.44 -18.81
CA GLN A 210 4.87 -20.49 -19.14
C GLN A 210 6.26 -20.28 -18.51
N LYS A 211 6.53 -19.08 -17.98
CA LYS A 211 7.77 -18.76 -17.22
C LYS A 211 7.71 -19.19 -15.76
N ASN A 212 6.63 -19.86 -15.32
CA ASN A 212 6.44 -20.37 -13.96
C ASN A 212 6.43 -19.31 -12.85
N ILE A 213 6.09 -18.06 -13.16
CA ILE A 213 5.92 -16.99 -12.16
C ILE A 213 4.60 -17.17 -11.42
N PHE A 214 3.56 -17.57 -12.17
CA PHE A 214 2.23 -17.91 -11.67
C PHE A 214 1.54 -18.89 -12.61
N LYS A 215 0.49 -19.55 -12.15
CA LYS A 215 -0.40 -20.34 -13.01
C LYS A 215 -1.54 -19.46 -13.52
N PHE A 216 -1.69 -19.31 -14.84
CA PHE A 216 -2.79 -18.56 -15.40
C PHE A 216 -4.07 -19.40 -15.45
N ILE A 217 -5.15 -18.87 -14.89
CA ILE A 217 -6.47 -19.51 -14.89
C ILE A 217 -7.31 -18.90 -16.01
N LYS A 218 -7.56 -19.69 -17.05
CA LYS A 218 -8.25 -19.26 -18.26
C LYS A 218 -9.77 -19.09 -18.09
N ASN A 219 -10.37 -19.78 -17.14
CA ASN A 219 -11.82 -19.77 -16.88
C ASN A 219 -12.05 -19.35 -15.44
N PHE A 220 -12.23 -18.07 -15.20
CA PHE A 220 -12.38 -17.49 -13.85
C PHE A 220 -13.82 -17.00 -13.58
N PHE A 221 -14.81 -17.62 -14.18
CA PHE A 221 -16.22 -17.43 -13.81
C PHE A 221 -16.92 -18.80 -13.78
#